data_1045b11eb8b9b296fbd533e1de1c178b
#
_entry.id   1045b11eb8b9b296fbd533e1de1c178b
#
_cell.length_a   1.000
_cell.length_b   1.000
_cell.length_c   1.000
_cell.angle_alpha   90.00
_cell.angle_beta   90.00
_cell.angle_gamma   90.00
#
_symmetry.space_group_name_H-M   'P 1'
#
loop_
_entity.id
_entity.type
_entity.pdbx_description
1 polymer ?
#
loop_
_entity_poly.entity_id
_entity_poly.type
_entity_poly.pdbx_seq_one_letter_code
_entity_poly.pdbx_strand_id
1 'polypeptide(L)'
;SDGVTQSGSVYTITKAGEYTVAGLLSEGQLIVDAGDEDEITIVLNGTSITCSSGSPIYVKNASEVKIKSEENTFNEVIDKRAEATDDSSDDAGNAAIYATCDLKLVGKGALVVTGNYNNGIQSKDDLSIKNVIVKVTAVNNAIKGNDAVDIESGNIIAISAKGDGIKTSNSSISNKDNQKGIVTITGGNIDVYAACDGIDAAYGVDISGDGNLNIYTDTY
;
A
#
# COMPACT_ATOMS: atom_id res chain seq x y z
N SER A 1 -7.91 4.06 23.45
CA SER A 1 -6.51 3.97 23.88
C SER A 1 -5.86 5.34 23.79
N ASP A 2 -4.80 5.58 24.58
CA ASP A 2 -4.00 6.80 24.42
C ASP A 2 -3.41 6.83 22.98
N GLY A 3 -3.48 8.00 22.33
CA GLY A 3 -3.03 8.15 20.94
C GLY A 3 -4.06 7.77 19.85
N VAL A 4 -5.30 7.46 20.20
CA VAL A 4 -6.38 7.27 19.22
C VAL A 4 -7.56 8.16 19.54
N THR A 5 -8.02 8.90 18.56
CA THR A 5 -9.27 9.67 18.61
C THR A 5 -10.30 9.05 17.67
N GLN A 6 -11.58 9.30 17.96
CA GLN A 6 -12.68 8.80 17.12
C GLN A 6 -13.69 9.92 16.85
N SER A 7 -14.11 10.03 15.61
CA SER A 7 -15.22 10.88 15.19
C SER A 7 -16.12 10.10 14.23
N GLY A 8 -17.30 9.73 14.70
CA GLY A 8 -18.17 8.83 13.95
C GLY A 8 -17.48 7.48 13.70
N SER A 9 -17.37 7.10 12.44
CA SER A 9 -16.66 5.89 11.98
C SER A 9 -15.22 6.13 11.52
N VAL A 10 -14.65 7.29 11.84
CA VAL A 10 -13.25 7.63 11.57
C VAL A 10 -12.43 7.50 12.85
N TYR A 11 -11.42 6.66 12.83
CA TYR A 11 -10.44 6.46 13.90
C TYR A 11 -9.11 7.07 13.49
N THR A 12 -8.56 7.97 14.30
CA THR A 12 -7.29 8.64 14.00
C THR A 12 -6.23 8.30 15.03
N ILE A 13 -5.13 7.72 14.58
CA ILE A 13 -3.92 7.49 15.37
C ILE A 13 -3.09 8.78 15.34
N THR A 14 -2.76 9.31 16.51
CA THR A 14 -2.11 10.64 16.68
C THR A 14 -0.77 10.61 17.41
N LYS A 15 -0.25 9.41 17.72
CA LYS A 15 1.03 9.24 18.43
C LYS A 15 1.77 8.01 17.93
N ALA A 16 3.10 8.02 18.06
CA ALA A 16 3.93 6.84 17.85
C ALA A 16 3.47 5.64 18.70
N GLY A 17 3.63 4.44 18.17
CA GLY A 17 3.31 3.20 18.88
C GLY A 17 2.78 2.09 18.01
N GLU A 18 2.38 0.99 18.67
CA GLU A 18 1.76 -0.18 18.04
C GLU A 18 0.27 -0.24 18.37
N TYR A 19 -0.55 -0.36 17.34
CA TYR A 19 -2.00 -0.35 17.43
C TYR A 19 -2.58 -1.60 16.77
N THR A 20 -3.24 -2.44 17.58
CA THR A 20 -3.94 -3.62 17.05
C THR A 20 -5.36 -3.24 16.64
N VAL A 21 -5.69 -3.53 15.40
CA VAL A 21 -7.01 -3.33 14.80
C VAL A 21 -7.64 -4.68 14.52
N ALA A 22 -8.90 -4.87 14.95
CA ALA A 22 -9.65 -6.11 14.74
C ALA A 22 -11.13 -5.84 14.53
N GLY A 23 -11.79 -6.72 13.78
CA GLY A 23 -13.23 -6.65 13.55
C GLY A 23 -13.62 -5.94 12.26
N LEU A 24 -14.89 -5.56 12.17
CA LEU A 24 -15.50 -5.03 10.96
C LEU A 24 -15.81 -3.53 11.10
N LEU A 25 -15.24 -2.72 10.21
CA LEU A 25 -15.61 -1.33 9.95
C LEU A 25 -16.24 -1.25 8.55
N SER A 26 -17.56 -1.42 8.47
CA SER A 26 -18.28 -1.54 7.20
C SER A 26 -18.40 -0.24 6.40
N GLU A 27 -18.20 0.91 7.04
CA GLU A 27 -18.11 2.24 6.43
C GLU A 27 -17.34 3.17 7.35
N GLY A 28 -16.09 3.47 7.01
CA GLY A 28 -15.24 4.35 7.81
C GLY A 28 -13.77 4.28 7.45
N GLN A 29 -12.95 4.96 8.22
CA GLN A 29 -11.51 5.11 7.95
C GLN A 29 -10.66 4.86 9.19
N LEU A 30 -9.48 4.31 8.97
CA LEU A 30 -8.35 4.38 9.89
C LEU A 30 -7.35 5.41 9.35
N ILE A 31 -7.21 6.51 10.05
CA ILE A 31 -6.30 7.59 9.69
C ILE A 31 -5.08 7.55 10.62
N VAL A 32 -3.90 7.80 10.09
CA VAL A 32 -2.70 8.14 10.86
C VAL A 32 -2.39 9.61 10.60
N ASP A 33 -2.40 10.40 11.66
CA ASP A 33 -2.08 11.84 11.64
C ASP A 33 -1.28 12.16 12.91
N ALA A 34 -0.02 11.72 12.91
CA ALA A 34 0.91 11.78 14.03
C ALA A 34 2.03 12.81 13.77
N GLY A 35 3.07 12.83 14.57
CA GLY A 35 4.20 13.72 14.36
C GLY A 35 5.11 13.27 13.21
N ASP A 36 5.83 14.24 12.61
CA ASP A 36 6.73 13.99 11.46
C ASP A 36 7.88 13.01 11.76
N GLU A 37 8.19 12.81 13.04
CA GLU A 37 9.22 11.87 13.49
C GLU A 37 8.62 10.57 14.09
N ASP A 38 7.29 10.45 14.10
CA ASP A 38 6.60 9.32 14.72
C ASP A 38 6.60 8.10 13.81
N GLU A 39 6.97 6.94 14.36
CA GLU A 39 6.83 5.63 13.73
C GLU A 39 5.59 4.91 14.28
N ILE A 40 4.74 4.42 13.40
CA ILE A 40 3.51 3.74 13.78
C ILE A 40 3.50 2.29 13.23
N THR A 41 3.14 1.35 14.08
CA THR A 41 2.83 -0.02 13.65
C THR A 41 1.33 -0.28 13.78
N ILE A 42 0.67 -0.60 12.67
CA ILE A 42 -0.73 -1.04 12.64
C ILE A 42 -0.73 -2.55 12.48
N VAL A 43 -1.20 -3.26 13.50
CA VAL A 43 -1.36 -4.72 13.48
C VAL A 43 -2.79 -5.05 13.08
N LEU A 44 -2.98 -5.60 11.89
CA LEU A 44 -4.27 -6.08 11.41
C LEU A 44 -4.49 -7.52 11.90
N ASN A 45 -5.47 -7.69 12.77
CA ASN A 45 -5.76 -8.97 13.43
C ASN A 45 -7.22 -9.40 13.20
N GLY A 46 -7.50 -9.92 12.02
CA GLY A 46 -8.87 -10.26 11.61
C GLY A 46 -9.70 -9.00 11.36
N THR A 47 -9.18 -8.11 10.54
CA THR A 47 -9.74 -6.77 10.28
C THR A 47 -10.35 -6.71 8.89
N SER A 48 -11.56 -6.12 8.78
CA SER A 48 -12.14 -5.69 7.52
C SER A 48 -12.50 -4.22 7.61
N ILE A 49 -11.93 -3.37 6.75
CA ILE A 49 -12.20 -1.93 6.67
C ILE A 49 -12.70 -1.60 5.28
N THR A 50 -13.86 -0.96 5.22
CA THR A 50 -14.47 -0.50 3.97
C THR A 50 -14.80 0.99 4.08
N CYS A 51 -14.53 1.75 3.02
CA CYS A 51 -14.86 3.17 2.95
C CYS A 51 -15.32 3.57 1.55
N SER A 52 -16.38 4.40 1.48
CA SER A 52 -16.90 4.96 0.22
C SER A 52 -16.63 6.45 0.05
N SER A 53 -15.95 7.09 1.00
CA SER A 53 -15.69 8.53 1.01
C SER A 53 -14.21 8.93 0.99
N GLY A 54 -13.31 7.96 1.13
CA GLY A 54 -11.87 8.18 1.16
C GLY A 54 -11.10 6.86 1.22
N SER A 55 -9.79 6.93 1.33
CA SER A 55 -8.94 5.76 1.57
C SER A 55 -9.31 5.08 2.89
N PRO A 56 -9.65 3.79 2.90
CA PRO A 56 -9.94 3.04 4.13
C PRO A 56 -8.81 3.12 5.17
N ILE A 57 -7.56 3.03 4.71
CA ILE A 57 -6.38 3.32 5.54
C ILE A 57 -5.66 4.51 4.91
N TYR A 58 -5.58 5.61 5.65
CA TYR A 58 -4.98 6.85 5.17
C TYR A 58 -3.93 7.37 6.14
N VAL A 59 -2.67 7.33 5.74
CA VAL A 59 -1.57 7.96 6.47
C VAL A 59 -1.37 9.38 5.95
N LYS A 60 -1.77 10.36 6.75
CA LYS A 60 -1.62 11.79 6.46
C LYS A 60 -0.28 12.32 6.90
N ASN A 61 0.18 11.88 8.07
CA ASN A 61 1.44 12.32 8.64
C ASN A 61 2.03 11.28 9.59
N ALA A 62 3.29 10.94 9.36
CA ALA A 62 4.18 10.13 10.18
C ALA A 62 5.56 10.12 9.51
N SER A 63 6.63 9.66 10.18
CA SER A 63 7.89 9.37 9.51
C SER A 63 7.85 8.04 8.77
N GLU A 64 7.25 7.01 9.37
CA GLU A 64 7.08 5.68 8.79
C GLU A 64 5.82 5.01 9.33
N VAL A 65 5.09 4.30 8.47
CA VAL A 65 4.01 3.42 8.91
C VAL A 65 4.27 1.99 8.47
N LYS A 66 4.23 1.08 9.44
CA LYS A 66 4.29 -0.36 9.24
C LYS A 66 2.90 -0.96 9.40
N ILE A 67 2.40 -1.62 8.37
CA ILE A 67 1.17 -2.43 8.42
C ILE A 67 1.60 -3.89 8.52
N LYS A 68 1.29 -4.51 9.66
CA LYS A 68 1.57 -5.90 9.96
C LYS A 68 0.29 -6.72 9.86
N SER A 69 0.23 -7.66 8.93
CA SER A 69 -0.83 -8.68 8.91
C SER A 69 -0.48 -9.79 9.89
N GLU A 70 -1.26 -9.94 10.97
CA GLU A 70 -0.98 -10.90 12.03
C GLU A 70 -1.10 -12.34 11.52
N GLU A 71 -0.20 -13.22 11.96
CA GLU A 71 -0.15 -14.60 11.51
C GLU A 71 -1.46 -15.35 11.80
N ASN A 72 -1.89 -16.19 10.86
CA ASN A 72 -3.15 -16.95 10.90
C ASN A 72 -4.42 -16.07 10.90
N THR A 73 -4.31 -14.83 10.44
CA THR A 73 -5.48 -13.96 10.24
C THR A 73 -5.74 -13.67 8.76
N PHE A 74 -6.98 -13.33 8.48
CA PHE A 74 -7.42 -12.80 7.19
C PHE A 74 -7.86 -11.36 7.40
N ASN A 75 -7.29 -10.45 6.60
CA ASN A 75 -7.56 -9.02 6.68
C ASN A 75 -7.98 -8.48 5.33
N GLU A 76 -8.86 -7.50 5.32
CA GLU A 76 -9.43 -6.94 4.11
C GLU A 76 -9.52 -5.41 4.20
N VAL A 77 -9.13 -4.72 3.12
CA VAL A 77 -9.22 -3.27 2.98
C VAL A 77 -9.86 -2.95 1.64
N ILE A 78 -11.04 -2.32 1.67
CA ILE A 78 -11.85 -2.09 0.47
C ILE A 78 -12.15 -0.60 0.33
N ASP A 79 -11.62 0.02 -0.72
CA ASP A 79 -12.05 1.33 -1.19
C ASP A 79 -13.26 1.14 -2.11
N LYS A 80 -14.43 1.62 -1.67
CA LYS A 80 -15.71 1.54 -2.41
C LYS A 80 -16.04 2.79 -3.19
N ARG A 81 -15.17 3.78 -3.24
CA ARG A 81 -15.40 4.96 -4.09
C ARG A 81 -15.59 4.52 -5.53
N ALA A 82 -16.35 5.32 -6.30
CA ALA A 82 -16.39 5.16 -7.76
C ALA A 82 -15.00 5.46 -8.35
N GLU A 83 -14.72 4.89 -9.51
CA GLU A 83 -13.46 5.13 -10.22
C GLU A 83 -13.17 6.63 -10.36
N ALA A 84 -11.93 7.03 -10.13
CA ALA A 84 -11.48 8.41 -10.30
C ALA A 84 -11.61 8.83 -11.76
N THR A 85 -12.17 10.01 -11.99
CA THR A 85 -12.27 10.58 -13.34
C THR A 85 -11.04 11.39 -13.73
N ASP A 86 -10.24 11.78 -12.76
CA ASP A 86 -8.93 12.41 -12.91
C ASP A 86 -8.01 12.07 -11.72
N ASP A 87 -6.71 12.24 -11.89
CA ASP A 87 -5.69 11.95 -10.87
C ASP A 87 -5.46 13.15 -9.90
N SER A 88 -6.35 14.14 -9.89
CA SER A 88 -6.03 15.50 -9.44
C SER A 88 -6.22 15.77 -7.95
N SER A 89 -6.84 14.92 -7.13
CA SER A 89 -6.97 15.23 -5.70
C SER A 89 -6.48 14.11 -4.78
N ASP A 90 -5.42 14.40 -4.06
CA ASP A 90 -4.91 13.56 -2.96
C ASP A 90 -5.63 13.77 -1.62
N ASP A 91 -6.59 14.71 -1.54
CA ASP A 91 -7.21 15.14 -0.27
C ASP A 91 -7.91 14.01 0.50
N ALA A 92 -8.43 13.02 -0.20
CA ALA A 92 -9.06 11.84 0.38
C ALA A 92 -8.21 10.56 0.21
N GLY A 93 -6.98 10.71 -0.29
CA GLY A 93 -6.06 9.63 -0.64
C GLY A 93 -6.38 8.96 -1.98
N ASN A 94 -5.37 8.56 -2.71
CA ASN A 94 -5.46 8.02 -4.07
C ASN A 94 -5.40 6.49 -4.16
N ALA A 95 -5.51 5.78 -3.02
CA ALA A 95 -5.44 4.33 -2.95
C ALA A 95 -6.32 3.78 -1.83
N ALA A 96 -6.58 2.47 -1.81
CA ALA A 96 -7.24 1.83 -0.67
C ALA A 96 -6.37 1.88 0.59
N ILE A 97 -5.06 1.68 0.45
CA ILE A 97 -4.06 1.99 1.47
C ILE A 97 -3.17 3.09 0.91
N TYR A 98 -3.23 4.27 1.49
CA TYR A 98 -2.50 5.43 1.02
C TYR A 98 -1.65 6.05 2.11
N ALA A 99 -0.38 6.30 1.82
CA ALA A 99 0.57 6.92 2.73
C ALA A 99 1.31 8.09 2.06
N THR A 100 1.56 9.15 2.85
CA THR A 100 2.39 10.29 2.44
C THR A 100 3.86 10.15 2.84
N CYS A 101 4.21 9.09 3.56
CA CYS A 101 5.55 8.75 4.06
C CYS A 101 5.89 7.30 3.71
N ASP A 102 7.03 6.82 4.21
CA ASP A 102 7.44 5.43 4.06
C ASP A 102 6.38 4.46 4.57
N LEU A 103 6.06 3.47 3.74
CA LEU A 103 5.08 2.43 4.04
C LEU A 103 5.71 1.05 3.98
N LYS A 104 5.56 0.28 5.07
CA LYS A 104 6.03 -1.10 5.13
C LYS A 104 4.88 -2.07 5.29
N LEU A 105 4.80 -3.07 4.44
CA LEU A 105 3.88 -4.19 4.57
C LEU A 105 4.65 -5.41 5.05
N VAL A 106 4.28 -5.93 6.21
CA VAL A 106 4.95 -7.07 6.82
C VAL A 106 3.95 -8.06 7.45
N GLY A 107 4.45 -9.18 7.90
CA GLY A 107 3.66 -10.18 8.65
C GLY A 107 3.36 -11.41 7.80
N LYS A 108 2.74 -12.41 8.41
CA LYS A 108 2.49 -13.71 7.78
C LYS A 108 0.99 -14.01 7.58
N GLY A 109 0.13 -13.11 8.00
CA GLY A 109 -1.32 -13.18 7.74
C GLY A 109 -1.65 -12.80 6.30
N ALA A 110 -2.87 -13.15 5.89
CA ALA A 110 -3.37 -12.77 4.58
C ALA A 110 -3.96 -11.36 4.61
N LEU A 111 -3.67 -10.57 3.57
CA LEU A 111 -4.22 -9.24 3.34
C LEU A 111 -4.80 -9.15 1.93
N VAL A 112 -6.06 -8.80 1.82
CA VAL A 112 -6.72 -8.51 0.54
C VAL A 112 -7.01 -7.02 0.47
N VAL A 113 -6.55 -6.37 -0.60
CA VAL A 113 -6.73 -4.93 -0.83
C VAL A 113 -7.48 -4.73 -2.15
N THR A 114 -8.55 -3.96 -2.11
CA THR A 114 -9.35 -3.61 -3.29
C THR A 114 -9.42 -2.08 -3.43
N GLY A 115 -8.83 -1.56 -4.48
CA GLY A 115 -8.82 -0.13 -4.83
C GLY A 115 -9.75 0.15 -6.02
N ASN A 116 -11.04 0.37 -5.77
CA ASN A 116 -12.00 0.67 -6.86
C ASN A 116 -11.91 2.12 -7.33
N TYR A 117 -11.29 3.00 -6.55
CA TYR A 117 -11.15 4.41 -6.91
C TYR A 117 -10.00 4.64 -7.89
N ASN A 118 -8.80 4.24 -7.51
CA ASN A 118 -7.58 4.44 -8.29
C ASN A 118 -6.57 3.31 -8.00
N ASN A 119 -5.57 3.57 -7.13
CA ASN A 119 -4.54 2.57 -6.82
C ASN A 119 -4.97 1.62 -5.69
N GLY A 120 -4.33 0.47 -5.62
CA GLY A 120 -4.54 -0.47 -4.51
C GLY A 120 -3.78 -0.03 -3.26
N ILE A 121 -2.47 -0.04 -3.32
CA ILE A 121 -1.56 0.41 -2.26
C ILE A 121 -0.62 1.45 -2.82
N GLN A 122 -0.50 2.59 -2.14
CA GLN A 122 0.38 3.67 -2.57
C GLN A 122 1.11 4.31 -1.38
N SER A 123 2.43 4.48 -1.52
CA SER A 123 3.23 5.44 -0.77
C SER A 123 3.64 6.62 -1.65
N LYS A 124 3.68 7.83 -1.09
CA LYS A 124 4.30 9.02 -1.73
C LYS A 124 5.82 9.04 -1.56
N ASP A 125 6.36 8.11 -0.79
CA ASP A 125 7.78 7.90 -0.57
C ASP A 125 8.13 6.44 -0.91
N ASP A 126 8.86 5.73 -0.07
CA ASP A 126 9.23 4.34 -0.30
C ASP A 126 8.12 3.36 0.14
N LEU A 127 7.96 2.28 -0.61
CA LEU A 127 7.09 1.17 -0.27
C LEU A 127 7.88 -0.12 -0.19
N SER A 128 7.92 -0.77 0.98
CA SER A 128 8.58 -2.06 1.16
C SER A 128 7.63 -3.17 1.55
N ILE A 129 7.88 -4.39 1.05
CA ILE A 129 7.05 -5.58 1.26
C ILE A 129 7.92 -6.75 1.68
N LYS A 130 7.58 -7.37 2.83
CA LYS A 130 8.33 -8.48 3.39
C LYS A 130 7.44 -9.48 4.13
N ASN A 131 7.58 -10.77 3.79
CA ASN A 131 6.91 -11.91 4.46
C ASN A 131 5.37 -11.83 4.50
N VAL A 132 4.74 -11.12 3.60
CA VAL A 132 3.27 -10.96 3.58
C VAL A 132 2.63 -11.88 2.55
N ILE A 133 1.39 -12.30 2.81
CA ILE A 133 0.51 -12.90 1.82
C ILE A 133 -0.49 -11.83 1.41
N VAL A 134 -0.29 -11.21 0.25
CA VAL A 134 -1.11 -10.08 -0.17
C VAL A 134 -1.68 -10.27 -1.58
N LYS A 135 -2.97 -10.00 -1.71
CA LYS A 135 -3.62 -9.83 -3.00
C LYS A 135 -4.11 -8.39 -3.12
N VAL A 136 -3.66 -7.71 -4.14
CA VAL A 136 -4.09 -6.34 -4.47
C VAL A 136 -4.83 -6.36 -5.79
N THR A 137 -6.02 -5.78 -5.80
CA THR A 137 -6.78 -5.53 -7.02
C THR A 137 -7.08 -4.03 -7.10
N ALA A 138 -6.74 -3.40 -8.20
CA ALA A 138 -6.92 -1.96 -8.39
C ALA A 138 -7.48 -1.63 -9.78
N VAL A 139 -8.11 -0.48 -9.87
CA VAL A 139 -8.53 0.09 -11.17
C VAL A 139 -7.29 0.57 -11.93
N ASN A 140 -6.43 1.35 -11.28
CA ASN A 140 -5.17 1.84 -11.84
C ASN A 140 -4.01 0.97 -11.32
N ASN A 141 -2.95 1.52 -10.72
CA ASN A 141 -1.79 0.72 -10.34
C ASN A 141 -2.07 -0.14 -9.09
N ALA A 142 -1.67 -1.41 -9.13
CA ALA A 142 -1.92 -2.27 -7.96
C ALA A 142 -1.01 -1.86 -6.79
N ILE A 143 0.28 -1.74 -7.01
CA ILE A 143 1.30 -1.41 -5.99
C ILE A 143 2.13 -0.24 -6.50
N LYS A 144 2.15 0.88 -5.77
CA LYS A 144 2.88 2.11 -6.17
C LYS A 144 3.69 2.66 -5.00
N GLY A 145 5.00 2.76 -5.19
CA GLY A 145 5.89 3.58 -4.37
C GLY A 145 6.36 4.77 -5.21
N ASN A 146 6.30 6.00 -4.69
CA ASN A 146 6.70 7.13 -5.52
C ASN A 146 8.20 7.12 -5.77
N ASP A 147 8.99 6.90 -4.73
CA ASP A 147 10.44 6.94 -4.74
C ASP A 147 11.06 5.55 -4.96
N ALA A 148 10.54 4.52 -4.28
CA ALA A 148 10.96 3.14 -4.48
C ALA A 148 9.84 2.12 -4.20
N VAL A 149 9.97 0.94 -4.79
CA VAL A 149 9.25 -0.27 -4.37
C VAL A 149 10.27 -1.37 -4.14
N ASP A 150 10.35 -1.85 -2.89
CA ASP A 150 11.26 -2.92 -2.48
C ASP A 150 10.48 -4.16 -2.05
N ILE A 151 10.65 -5.28 -2.75
CA ILE A 151 10.03 -6.56 -2.43
C ILE A 151 11.12 -7.56 -2.03
N GLU A 152 11.20 -7.87 -0.73
CA GLU A 152 12.18 -8.81 -0.22
C GLU A 152 11.66 -10.27 -0.22
N SER A 153 10.37 -10.45 0.07
CA SER A 153 9.77 -11.79 0.18
C SER A 153 8.25 -11.71 0.34
N GLY A 154 7.58 -12.84 0.20
CA GLY A 154 6.14 -12.98 0.40
C GLY A 154 5.46 -13.71 -0.74
N ASN A 155 4.13 -13.84 -0.65
CA ASN A 155 3.29 -14.31 -1.74
C ASN A 155 2.40 -13.15 -2.18
N ILE A 156 2.64 -12.61 -3.35
CA ILE A 156 2.04 -11.36 -3.82
C ILE A 156 1.28 -11.62 -5.11
N ILE A 157 0.03 -11.20 -5.15
CA ILE A 157 -0.77 -11.13 -6.37
C ILE A 157 -1.16 -9.67 -6.60
N ALA A 158 -0.64 -9.06 -7.64
CA ALA A 158 -0.92 -7.68 -8.04
C ALA A 158 -1.76 -7.66 -9.31
N ILE A 159 -2.97 -7.10 -9.24
CA ILE A 159 -3.92 -7.04 -10.36
C ILE A 159 -4.28 -5.58 -10.62
N SER A 160 -3.98 -5.11 -11.82
CA SER A 160 -4.35 -3.78 -12.32
C SER A 160 -5.29 -3.91 -13.52
N ALA A 161 -6.44 -3.25 -13.44
CA ALA A 161 -7.44 -3.31 -14.51
C ALA A 161 -7.16 -2.35 -15.67
N LYS A 162 -6.45 -1.22 -15.41
CA LYS A 162 -6.21 -0.17 -16.42
C LYS A 162 -4.80 0.40 -16.40
N GLY A 163 -4.02 0.19 -15.33
CA GLY A 163 -2.67 0.74 -15.15
C GLY A 163 -1.61 -0.35 -15.03
N ASP A 164 -0.60 -0.05 -14.23
CA ASP A 164 0.56 -0.91 -14.05
C ASP A 164 0.42 -1.83 -12.84
N GLY A 165 1.09 -2.95 -12.87
CA GLY A 165 1.11 -3.86 -11.73
C GLY A 165 1.90 -3.29 -10.55
N ILE A 166 3.16 -2.97 -10.79
CA ILE A 166 4.08 -2.36 -9.81
C ILE A 166 4.67 -1.11 -10.44
N LYS A 167 4.63 0.02 -9.72
CA LYS A 167 5.03 1.32 -10.27
C LYS A 167 5.86 2.17 -9.33
N THR A 168 6.87 2.88 -9.89
CA THR A 168 7.50 4.05 -9.28
C THR A 168 7.28 5.28 -10.16
N SER A 169 7.38 6.51 -9.59
CA SER A 169 7.03 7.74 -10.35
C SER A 169 8.08 8.84 -10.26
N ASN A 170 9.05 8.76 -9.37
CA ASN A 170 10.05 9.78 -9.11
C ASN A 170 11.44 9.27 -9.43
N SER A 171 12.11 9.82 -10.44
CA SER A 171 13.47 9.46 -10.84
C SER A 171 14.53 10.46 -10.39
N SER A 172 14.23 11.35 -9.45
CA SER A 172 15.18 12.30 -8.91
C SER A 172 16.25 11.63 -8.03
N ILE A 173 17.29 12.38 -7.72
CA ILE A 173 18.29 11.98 -6.72
C ILE A 173 17.87 12.61 -5.39
N SER A 174 17.89 11.83 -4.31
CA SER A 174 17.59 12.32 -2.97
C SER A 174 18.68 13.26 -2.44
N ASN A 175 18.40 13.99 -1.36
CA ASN A 175 19.39 14.83 -0.68
C ASN A 175 20.56 14.03 -0.06
N LYS A 176 20.46 12.70 -0.02
CA LYS A 176 21.50 11.76 0.44
C LYS A 176 22.21 11.07 -0.73
N ASP A 177 22.09 11.63 -1.93
CA ASP A 177 22.67 11.08 -3.19
C ASP A 177 22.15 9.67 -3.56
N ASN A 178 20.99 9.26 -3.07
CA ASN A 178 20.36 8.01 -3.47
C ASN A 178 19.46 8.22 -4.70
N GLN A 179 19.59 7.34 -5.69
CA GLN A 179 18.72 7.32 -6.85
C GLN A 179 17.33 6.83 -6.46
N LYS A 180 16.30 7.59 -6.81
CA LYS A 180 14.90 7.22 -6.68
C LYS A 180 14.37 6.57 -7.97
N GLY A 181 13.17 6.00 -7.92
CA GLY A 181 12.49 5.43 -9.07
C GLY A 181 12.88 3.98 -9.39
N ILE A 182 13.41 3.27 -8.41
CA ILE A 182 13.84 1.88 -8.58
C ILE A 182 12.75 0.94 -8.03
N VAL A 183 12.50 -0.14 -8.76
CA VAL A 183 11.78 -1.31 -8.25
C VAL A 183 12.82 -2.40 -7.99
N THR A 184 12.99 -2.80 -6.73
CA THR A 184 13.91 -3.84 -6.30
C THR A 184 13.13 -5.09 -5.87
N ILE A 185 13.46 -6.25 -6.44
CA ILE A 185 12.88 -7.54 -6.07
C ILE A 185 14.01 -8.49 -5.74
N THR A 186 14.10 -8.87 -4.45
CA THR A 186 15.16 -9.78 -3.96
C THR A 186 14.63 -11.16 -3.59
N GLY A 187 13.32 -11.40 -3.72
CA GLY A 187 12.71 -12.70 -3.47
C GLY A 187 11.20 -12.66 -3.46
N GLY A 188 10.58 -13.78 -3.10
CA GLY A 188 9.13 -13.95 -3.03
C GLY A 188 8.53 -14.67 -4.23
N ASN A 189 7.23 -14.97 -4.13
CA ASN A 189 6.41 -15.49 -5.22
C ASN A 189 5.46 -14.38 -5.64
N ILE A 190 5.66 -13.84 -6.83
CA ILE A 190 4.97 -12.64 -7.29
C ILE A 190 4.29 -12.93 -8.62
N ASP A 191 2.97 -12.79 -8.65
CA ASP A 191 2.16 -12.85 -9.85
C ASP A 191 1.57 -11.46 -10.13
N VAL A 192 1.88 -10.91 -11.29
CA VAL A 192 1.42 -9.60 -11.74
C VAL A 192 0.52 -9.74 -12.95
N TYR A 193 -0.68 -9.20 -12.86
CA TYR A 193 -1.65 -9.09 -13.95
C TYR A 193 -1.94 -7.61 -14.20
N ALA A 194 -1.53 -7.07 -15.32
CA ALA A 194 -1.65 -5.64 -15.60
C ALA A 194 -2.20 -5.37 -17.01
N ALA A 195 -3.05 -4.35 -17.11
CA ALA A 195 -3.54 -3.90 -18.41
C ALA A 195 -2.49 -3.09 -19.17
N CYS A 196 -1.55 -2.42 -18.45
CA CYS A 196 -0.40 -1.73 -19.03
C CYS A 196 0.88 -2.51 -18.70
N ASP A 197 1.84 -1.89 -18.03
CA ASP A 197 3.10 -2.53 -17.72
C ASP A 197 2.99 -3.41 -16.46
N GLY A 198 3.63 -4.59 -16.50
CA GLY A 198 3.76 -5.39 -15.29
C GLY A 198 4.57 -4.68 -14.22
N ILE A 199 5.68 -4.06 -14.62
CA ILE A 199 6.53 -3.19 -13.78
C ILE A 199 6.88 -1.94 -14.59
N ASP A 200 6.46 -0.77 -14.11
CA ASP A 200 6.82 0.54 -14.64
C ASP A 200 7.68 1.30 -13.62
N ALA A 201 8.98 1.26 -13.81
CA ALA A 201 9.94 1.92 -12.94
C ALA A 201 10.44 3.23 -13.56
N ALA A 202 10.32 4.34 -12.84
CA ALA A 202 10.72 5.66 -13.32
C ALA A 202 12.25 5.76 -13.65
N TYR A 203 13.08 4.90 -13.03
CA TYR A 203 14.51 4.87 -13.27
C TYR A 203 15.01 3.47 -13.66
N GLY A 204 14.70 2.43 -12.88
CA GLY A 204 15.24 1.11 -13.14
C GLY A 204 14.59 -0.01 -12.34
N VAL A 205 14.86 -1.24 -12.79
CA VAL A 205 14.38 -2.46 -12.14
C VAL A 205 15.56 -3.34 -11.80
N ASP A 206 15.70 -3.70 -10.52
CA ASP A 206 16.72 -4.63 -10.02
C ASP A 206 16.05 -5.91 -9.51
N ILE A 207 16.31 -7.02 -10.19
CA ILE A 207 15.77 -8.32 -9.79
C ILE A 207 16.93 -9.25 -9.47
N SER A 208 16.94 -9.78 -8.25
CA SER A 208 17.98 -10.69 -7.75
C SER A 208 17.41 -11.65 -6.69
N GLY A 209 18.26 -12.56 -6.21
CA GLY A 209 17.88 -13.51 -5.16
C GLY A 209 17.02 -14.67 -5.67
N ASP A 210 16.38 -15.37 -4.73
CA ASP A 210 15.58 -16.56 -5.00
C ASP A 210 14.07 -16.22 -4.94
N GLY A 211 13.35 -16.53 -6.00
CA GLY A 211 11.90 -16.30 -6.06
C GLY A 211 11.32 -16.57 -7.43
N ASN A 212 10.02 -16.38 -7.55
CA ASN A 212 9.29 -16.48 -8.82
C ASN A 212 8.61 -15.16 -9.12
N LEU A 213 8.85 -14.61 -10.29
CA LEU A 213 8.14 -13.45 -10.81
C LEU A 213 7.47 -13.82 -12.13
N ASN A 214 6.15 -13.82 -12.14
CA ASN A 214 5.34 -14.03 -13.31
C ASN A 214 4.59 -12.74 -13.67
N ILE A 215 4.72 -12.28 -14.89
CA ILE A 215 4.06 -11.07 -15.38
C ILE A 215 3.17 -11.44 -16.55
N TYR A 216 1.91 -11.05 -16.45
CA TYR A 216 0.89 -11.22 -17.48
C TYR A 216 0.34 -9.83 -17.82
N THR A 217 0.57 -9.39 -19.06
CA THR A 217 0.04 -8.11 -19.57
C THR A 217 -0.90 -8.37 -20.72
N ASP A 218 -1.95 -7.56 -20.85
CA ASP A 218 -2.78 -7.59 -22.03
C ASP A 218 -2.02 -6.95 -23.19
N THR A 219 -1.82 -7.72 -24.25
CA THR A 219 -1.31 -7.18 -25.54
C THR A 219 -2.50 -6.73 -26.35
N TYR A 220 -2.70 -5.42 -26.44
CA TYR A 220 -3.60 -4.81 -27.43
C TYR A 220 -2.87 -4.51 -28.72
#